data_0fdd1392b143b5bf69d14de00c1fd6ff
#
_entry.id   0fdd1392b143b5bf69d14de00c1fd6ff
#
_cell.length_a   1.000
_cell.length_b   1.000
_cell.length_c   1.000
_cell.angle_alpha   90.00
_cell.angle_beta   90.00
_cell.angle_gamma   90.00
#
_symmetry.space_group_name_H-M   'P 1'
#
loop_
_entity.id
_entity.type
_entity.pdbx_description
1 polymer ?
#
loop_
_entity_poly.entity_id
_entity_poly.type
_entity_poly.pdbx_seq_one_letter_code
_entity_poly.pdbx_strand_id
1 'polypeptide(L)'
;MNDIKKLIEEISSRKPKNYQQMKIEEVSKELHNSMEFEQNVLKKINSFENNHQDADLIKYAKMICRNIIERETRLIQETYLKKIDSQYLNSK
;
A
#
# COMPACT_ATOMS: atom_id res chain seq x y z
N MET A 1 -25.01 5.54 6.12
CA MET A 1 -23.74 4.82 6.31
C MET A 1 -22.70 5.33 5.33
N ASN A 2 -21.55 5.72 5.80
CA ASN A 2 -20.57 6.37 4.93
C ASN A 2 -19.42 5.42 4.63
N ASP A 3 -19.48 4.76 3.46
CA ASP A 3 -18.48 3.77 3.06
C ASP A 3 -17.09 4.37 2.85
N ILE A 4 -17.02 5.64 2.50
CA ILE A 4 -15.74 6.32 2.33
C ILE A 4 -15.02 6.51 3.68
N LYS A 5 -15.77 6.72 4.77
CA LYS A 5 -15.18 6.78 6.11
C LYS A 5 -14.60 5.43 6.52
N LYS A 6 -15.26 4.33 6.18
CA LYS A 6 -14.74 2.99 6.41
C LYS A 6 -13.43 2.78 5.65
N LEU A 7 -13.39 3.21 4.40
CA LEU A 7 -12.17 3.09 3.59
C LEU A 7 -11.03 3.89 4.20
N ILE A 8 -11.30 5.11 4.66
CA ILE A 8 -10.32 5.96 5.32
C ILE A 8 -9.77 5.28 6.58
N GLU A 9 -10.65 4.69 7.39
CA GLU A 9 -10.26 3.95 8.59
C GLU A 9 -9.39 2.75 8.23
N GLU A 10 -9.76 2.01 7.20
CA GLU A 10 -9.01 0.85 6.74
C GLU A 10 -7.59 1.23 6.31
N ILE A 11 -7.47 2.31 5.55
CA ILE A 11 -6.16 2.82 5.12
C ILE A 11 -5.35 3.29 6.33
N SER A 12 -5.98 4.07 7.21
CA SER A 12 -5.30 4.68 8.35
C SER A 12 -4.85 3.65 9.39
N SER A 13 -5.46 2.49 9.43
CA SER A 13 -5.11 1.43 10.38
C SER A 13 -3.93 0.59 9.93
N ARG A 14 -3.46 0.74 8.69
CA ARG A 14 -2.32 -0.03 8.21
C ARG A 14 -1.04 0.43 8.89
N LYS A 15 -0.26 -0.55 9.34
CA LYS A 15 1.03 -0.30 9.99
C LYS A 15 2.12 -1.05 9.24
N PRO A 16 3.26 -0.41 9.00
CA PRO A 16 4.36 -1.10 8.34
C PRO A 16 4.89 -2.23 9.23
N LYS A 17 5.35 -3.30 8.59
CA LYS A 17 5.98 -4.44 9.26
C LYS A 17 7.50 -4.29 9.16
N ASN A 18 8.22 -5.14 9.85
CA ASN A 18 9.69 -5.17 9.77
C ASN A 18 10.12 -6.05 8.60
N TYR A 19 10.08 -5.50 7.40
CA TYR A 19 10.37 -6.23 6.16
C TYR A 19 11.83 -6.65 6.06
N GLN A 20 12.72 -5.95 6.75
CA GLN A 20 14.15 -6.26 6.70
C GLN A 20 14.47 -7.61 7.35
N GLN A 21 13.67 -8.03 8.32
CA GLN A 21 13.86 -9.31 9.01
C GLN A 21 13.15 -10.47 8.33
N MET A 22 12.37 -10.19 7.30
CA MET A 22 11.67 -11.23 6.55
C MET A 22 12.57 -11.89 5.53
N LYS A 23 12.26 -13.14 5.21
CA LYS A 23 12.90 -13.81 4.08
C LYS A 23 12.44 -13.18 2.77
N ILE A 24 13.25 -13.34 1.72
CA ILE A 24 12.96 -12.73 0.42
C ILE A 24 11.60 -13.15 -0.12
N GLU A 25 11.19 -14.40 0.08
CA GLU A 25 9.90 -14.92 -0.36
C GLU A 25 8.75 -14.21 0.37
N GLU A 26 8.93 -13.95 1.66
CA GLU A 26 7.93 -13.24 2.46
C GLU A 26 7.80 -11.78 2.02
N VAL A 27 8.93 -11.13 1.73
CA VAL A 27 8.93 -9.74 1.27
C VAL A 27 8.23 -9.65 -0.09
N SER A 28 8.50 -10.61 -0.99
CA SER A 28 7.84 -10.67 -2.29
C SER A 28 6.33 -10.77 -2.14
N LYS A 29 5.87 -11.61 -1.21
CA LYS A 29 4.45 -11.80 -0.94
C LYS A 29 3.83 -10.52 -0.37
N GLU A 30 4.52 -9.88 0.56
CA GLU A 30 4.05 -8.61 1.14
C GLU A 30 3.97 -7.51 0.10
N LEU A 31 4.93 -7.46 -0.83
CA LEU A 31 4.91 -6.50 -1.93
C LEU A 31 3.68 -6.72 -2.81
N HIS A 32 3.41 -7.97 -3.20
CA HIS A 32 2.24 -8.30 -3.99
C HIS A 32 0.94 -7.90 -3.28
N ASN A 33 0.84 -8.23 -1.99
CA ASN A 33 -0.34 -7.91 -1.20
C ASN A 33 -0.55 -6.40 -1.07
N SER A 34 0.53 -5.65 -0.89
CA SER A 34 0.44 -4.19 -0.77
C SER A 34 0.00 -3.55 -2.08
N MET A 35 0.53 -4.01 -3.20
CA MET A 35 0.14 -3.51 -4.52
C MET A 35 -1.33 -3.81 -4.82
N GLU A 36 -1.78 -5.01 -4.47
CA GLU A 36 -3.18 -5.41 -4.67
C GLU A 36 -4.11 -4.57 -3.80
N PHE A 37 -3.72 -4.33 -2.55
CA PHE A 37 -4.50 -3.49 -1.65
C PHE A 37 -4.61 -2.06 -2.19
N GLU A 38 -3.52 -1.51 -2.69
CA GLU A 38 -3.50 -0.17 -3.28
C GLU A 38 -4.46 -0.08 -4.47
N GLN A 39 -4.42 -1.06 -5.36
CA GLN A 39 -5.31 -1.09 -6.52
C GLN A 39 -6.77 -1.17 -6.12
N ASN A 40 -7.08 -1.98 -5.10
CA ASN A 40 -8.45 -2.11 -4.61
C ASN A 40 -8.95 -0.81 -3.99
N VAL A 41 -8.09 -0.12 -3.25
CA VAL A 41 -8.42 1.18 -2.67
C VAL A 41 -8.70 2.21 -3.75
N LEU A 42 -7.85 2.26 -4.79
CA LEU A 42 -8.05 3.20 -5.89
C LEU A 42 -9.34 2.94 -6.65
N LYS A 43 -9.69 1.68 -6.84
CA LYS A 43 -10.98 1.33 -7.48
C LYS A 43 -12.16 1.81 -6.64
N LYS A 44 -12.10 1.65 -5.33
CA LYS A 44 -13.16 2.12 -4.42
C LYS A 44 -13.26 3.64 -4.46
N ILE A 45 -12.12 4.34 -4.46
CA ILE A 45 -12.12 5.81 -4.55
C ILE A 45 -12.77 6.27 -5.85
N ASN A 46 -12.45 5.63 -6.98
CA ASN A 46 -13.06 5.96 -8.26
C ASN A 46 -14.57 5.74 -8.24
N SER A 47 -15.01 4.66 -7.59
CA SER A 47 -16.44 4.38 -7.44
C SER A 47 -17.15 5.49 -6.66
N PHE A 48 -16.54 5.97 -5.59
CA PHE A 48 -17.12 7.06 -4.80
C PHE A 48 -17.18 8.36 -5.60
N GLU A 49 -16.17 8.67 -6.42
CA GLU A 49 -16.18 9.82 -7.29
C GLU A 49 -17.33 9.76 -8.30
N ASN A 50 -17.53 8.58 -8.90
CA ASN A 50 -18.57 8.38 -9.89
C ASN A 50 -19.98 8.48 -9.29
N ASN A 51 -20.11 8.22 -8.00
CA ASN A 51 -21.38 8.27 -7.28
C ASN A 51 -21.59 9.62 -6.57
N HIS A 52 -20.77 10.60 -6.87
CA HIS A 52 -20.89 11.97 -6.32
C HIS A 52 -20.89 12.01 -4.80
N GLN A 53 -20.02 11.18 -4.19
CA GLN A 53 -19.79 11.20 -2.76
C GLN A 53 -19.10 12.50 -2.33
N ASP A 54 -18.98 12.72 -1.04
CA ASP A 54 -18.34 13.92 -0.47
C ASP A 54 -16.95 14.16 -1.08
N ALA A 55 -16.80 15.25 -1.80
CA ALA A 55 -15.56 15.57 -2.52
C ALA A 55 -14.37 15.77 -1.59
N ASP A 56 -14.59 16.34 -0.41
CA ASP A 56 -13.52 16.57 0.57
C ASP A 56 -13.00 15.26 1.14
N LEU A 57 -13.90 14.32 1.44
CA LEU A 57 -13.51 13.01 1.93
C LEU A 57 -12.80 12.20 0.87
N ILE A 58 -13.24 12.31 -0.38
CA ILE A 58 -12.56 11.65 -1.52
C ILE A 58 -11.14 12.19 -1.66
N LYS A 59 -10.97 13.49 -1.59
CA LYS A 59 -9.66 14.13 -1.69
C LYS A 59 -8.76 13.68 -0.55
N TYR A 60 -9.31 13.59 0.65
CA TYR A 60 -8.58 13.11 1.82
C TYR A 60 -8.16 11.65 1.65
N ALA A 61 -9.08 10.80 1.17
CA ALA A 61 -8.80 9.39 0.92
C ALA A 61 -7.67 9.21 -0.10
N LYS A 62 -7.67 10.01 -1.17
CA LYS A 62 -6.58 9.99 -2.15
C LYS A 62 -5.24 10.37 -1.53
N MET A 63 -5.25 11.38 -0.68
CA MET A 63 -4.04 11.87 -0.02
C MET A 63 -3.45 10.80 0.90
N ILE A 64 -4.27 10.17 1.74
CA ILE A 64 -3.76 9.14 2.65
C ILE A 64 -3.38 7.86 1.91
N CYS A 65 -4.04 7.55 0.80
CA CYS A 65 -3.64 6.43 -0.05
C CYS A 65 -2.20 6.62 -0.52
N ARG A 66 -1.88 7.81 -1.00
CA ARG A 66 -0.53 8.14 -1.43
C ARG A 66 0.46 8.12 -0.26
N ASN A 67 0.09 8.74 0.84
CA ASN A 67 1.02 8.93 1.96
C ASN A 67 1.23 7.67 2.81
N ILE A 68 0.29 6.77 2.83
CA ILE A 68 0.36 5.56 3.64
C ILE A 68 0.65 4.33 2.77
N ILE A 69 -0.22 4.04 1.82
CA ILE A 69 -0.14 2.79 1.04
C ILE A 69 0.99 2.84 0.02
N GLU A 70 1.07 3.89 -0.77
CA GLU A 70 2.10 4.02 -1.81
C GLU A 70 3.48 4.06 -1.18
N ARG A 71 3.60 4.77 -0.06
CA ARG A 71 4.87 4.86 0.68
C ARG A 71 5.28 3.50 1.24
N GLU A 72 4.34 2.75 1.81
CA GLU A 72 4.60 1.40 2.31
C GLU A 72 5.02 0.46 1.18
N THR A 73 4.31 0.50 0.06
CA THR A 73 4.63 -0.33 -1.11
C THR A 73 6.05 -0.03 -1.60
N ARG A 74 6.42 1.24 -1.64
CA ARG A 74 7.78 1.65 -2.06
C ARG A 74 8.83 1.13 -1.08
N LEU A 75 8.57 1.19 0.22
CA LEU A 75 9.49 0.67 1.23
C LEU A 75 9.70 -0.84 1.06
N ILE A 76 8.61 -1.58 0.84
CA ILE A 76 8.69 -3.02 0.61
C ILE A 76 9.50 -3.31 -0.66
N GLN A 77 9.25 -2.57 -1.72
CA GLN A 77 9.96 -2.72 -2.99
C GLN A 77 11.45 -2.48 -2.83
N GLU A 78 11.84 -1.43 -2.14
CA GLU A 78 13.24 -1.12 -1.89
C GLU A 78 13.92 -2.21 -1.07
N THR A 79 13.23 -2.72 -0.04
CA THR A 79 13.73 -3.81 0.79
C THR A 79 13.92 -5.08 -0.04
N TYR A 80 12.96 -5.38 -0.91
CA TYR A 80 13.02 -6.54 -1.80
C TYR A 80 14.24 -6.45 -2.73
N LEU A 81 14.44 -5.28 -3.35
CA LEU A 81 15.56 -5.08 -4.27
C LEU A 81 16.90 -5.20 -3.55
N LYS A 82 17.02 -4.66 -2.34
CA LYS A 82 18.23 -4.78 -1.55
C LYS A 82 18.55 -6.23 -1.19
N LYS A 83 17.52 -7.01 -0.87
CA LYS A 83 17.69 -8.44 -0.55
C LYS A 83 18.13 -9.22 -1.77
N ILE A 84 17.59 -8.92 -2.94
CA ILE A 84 18.01 -9.55 -4.19
C ILE A 84 19.46 -9.21 -4.49
N ASP A 85 19.85 -7.95 -4.39
CA ASP A 85 21.22 -7.50 -4.63
C ASP A 85 22.19 -8.23 -3.69
N SER A 86 21.85 -8.29 -2.40
CA SER A 86 22.68 -8.96 -1.41
C SER A 86 22.82 -10.45 -1.70
N GLN A 87 21.75 -11.11 -2.11
CA GLN A 87 21.74 -12.55 -2.33
C GLN A 87 22.42 -12.95 -3.63
N TYR A 88 22.27 -12.16 -4.69
CA TYR A 88 22.76 -12.53 -6.01
C TYR A 88 24.04 -11.81 -6.43
N LEU A 89 24.27 -10.59 -5.98
CA LEU A 89 25.45 -9.81 -6.37
C LEU A 89 26.61 -9.99 -5.40
N ASN A 90 26.34 -10.11 -4.10
CA ASN A 90 27.39 -10.23 -3.10
C ASN A 90 27.82 -11.67 -2.80
N SER A 91 27.16 -12.64 -3.39
CA SER A 91 27.49 -14.05 -3.21
C SER A 91 28.59 -14.55 -4.14
N LYS A 92 29.13 -13.68 -4.97
CA LYS A 92 30.24 -14.02 -5.88
C LYS A 92 31.59 -13.96 -5.18
#